data_e03836ce06f89d0464e0637394f2e0be
#
_entry.id   e03836ce06f89d0464e0637394f2e0be
#
_cell.length_a   1.000
_cell.length_b   1.000
_cell.length_c   1.000
_cell.angle_alpha   90.00
_cell.angle_beta   90.00
_cell.angle_gamma   90.00
#
_symmetry.space_group_name_H-M   'P 1'
#
loop_
_entity.id
_entity.type
_entity.pdbx_description
1 polymer ?
#
loop_
_entity_poly.entity_id
_entity_poly.type
_entity_poly.pdbx_seq_one_letter_code
_entity_poly.pdbx_strand_id
1 'polypeptide(L)'
;MSVRQFVDHHFRHFNAAVVRDAAHAYAAHLEAGGKMFLAMAGAMSTAELGLSLAEMIRQEKIHAICTTGANLEEDVFNLVAHDYYKRVPNYRNLSDAEEVALREHGMNRVTDTCIPEEEAMRRIERQVLKLWQRADKEGKRHFPYEFMYELIRSGLIKEYFQIDPKDSWIIAACERNLPVFTPGWEDSTLGNIFVANVMRGEVSSFGVVKSGVEQMAALIEWYKATTAKSSVGFFQIGGGIAGDFPICVVPLIEQDLREPVRKWGYFCQISDSTTSYGSYSGAVPNEKITWGKLEIDTPRFVIESDASIIAPLMFAHILGQ
;
A
#
# COMPACT_ATOMS: atom_id res chain seq x y z
N MET A 1 0.20 0.92 30.76
CA MET A 1 -0.22 2.06 29.89
C MET A 1 -0.23 1.53 28.47
N SER A 2 -1.37 1.56 27.80
CA SER A 2 -1.46 1.16 26.37
C SER A 2 -0.80 2.20 25.46
N VAL A 3 -0.54 1.84 24.19
CA VAL A 3 -0.01 2.78 23.19
C VAL A 3 -0.95 3.98 23.04
N ARG A 4 -2.25 3.75 23.01
CA ARG A 4 -3.25 4.80 22.97
C ARG A 4 -3.12 5.78 24.15
N GLN A 5 -3.04 5.24 25.36
CA GLN A 5 -2.85 6.07 26.57
C GLN A 5 -1.52 6.83 26.55
N PHE A 6 -0.46 6.20 26.03
CA PHE A 6 0.84 6.85 25.88
C PHE A 6 0.77 8.04 24.91
N VAL A 7 0.21 7.84 23.74
CA VAL A 7 0.06 8.90 22.72
C VAL A 7 -0.83 10.02 23.27
N ASP A 8 -1.97 9.71 23.87
CA ASP A 8 -2.89 10.70 24.41
C ASP A 8 -2.26 11.54 25.53
N HIS A 9 -1.39 10.94 26.35
CA HIS A 9 -0.75 11.62 27.47
C HIS A 9 0.46 12.45 27.07
N HIS A 10 1.32 11.91 26.16
CA HIS A 10 2.63 12.51 25.87
C HIS A 10 2.65 13.36 24.59
N PHE A 11 1.80 13.11 23.62
CA PHE A 11 1.81 13.80 22.32
C PHE A 11 0.97 15.08 22.39
N ARG A 12 1.55 16.14 22.98
CA ARG A 12 0.81 17.33 23.38
C ARG A 12 0.94 18.53 22.44
N HIS A 13 2.07 18.65 21.75
CA HIS A 13 2.40 19.84 20.97
C HIS A 13 3.16 19.47 19.71
N PHE A 14 3.27 20.41 18.77
CA PHE A 14 3.97 20.28 17.50
C PHE A 14 3.50 19.08 16.69
N ASN A 15 4.40 18.47 15.94
CA ASN A 15 4.11 17.33 15.09
C ASN A 15 3.56 16.12 15.86
N ALA A 16 3.96 15.91 17.10
CA ALA A 16 3.40 14.86 17.95
C ALA A 16 1.89 15.06 18.23
N ALA A 17 1.47 16.31 18.51
CA ALA A 17 0.04 16.60 18.68
C ALA A 17 -0.76 16.29 17.41
N VAL A 18 -0.19 16.53 16.23
CA VAL A 18 -0.83 16.20 14.96
C VAL A 18 -1.07 14.69 14.82
N VAL A 19 -0.14 13.85 15.29
CA VAL A 19 -0.30 12.37 15.28
C VAL A 19 -1.52 11.98 16.12
N ARG A 20 -1.64 12.50 17.35
CA ARG A 20 -2.77 12.22 18.24
C ARG A 20 -4.09 12.71 17.64
N ASP A 21 -4.12 13.95 17.19
CA ASP A 21 -5.35 14.57 16.67
C ASP A 21 -5.81 13.88 15.37
N ALA A 22 -4.88 13.50 14.51
CA ALA A 22 -5.17 12.71 13.30
C ALA A 22 -5.73 11.32 13.64
N ALA A 23 -5.17 10.64 14.65
CA ALA A 23 -5.65 9.32 15.07
C ALA A 23 -7.06 9.39 15.68
N HIS A 24 -7.35 10.40 16.50
CA HIS A 24 -8.70 10.63 17.02
C HIS A 24 -9.70 10.96 15.92
N ALA A 25 -9.34 11.85 14.97
CA ALA A 25 -10.21 12.18 13.84
C ALA A 25 -10.46 10.99 12.93
N TYR A 26 -9.47 10.11 12.74
CA TYR A 26 -9.62 8.84 12.01
C TYR A 26 -10.65 7.93 12.71
N ALA A 27 -10.50 7.72 14.01
CA ALA A 27 -11.43 6.91 14.80
C ALA A 27 -12.85 7.49 14.75
N ALA A 28 -13.00 8.80 14.96
CA ALA A 28 -14.29 9.49 14.90
C ALA A 28 -14.94 9.38 13.52
N HIS A 29 -14.16 9.46 12.43
CA HIS A 29 -14.68 9.26 11.07
C HIS A 29 -15.29 7.85 10.89
N LEU A 30 -14.63 6.82 11.41
CA LEU A 30 -15.13 5.44 11.37
C LEU A 30 -16.37 5.25 12.27
N GLU A 31 -16.35 5.82 13.47
CA GLU A 31 -17.49 5.77 14.43
C GLU A 31 -18.74 6.43 13.87
N ALA A 32 -18.58 7.46 13.04
CA ALA A 32 -19.67 8.10 12.31
C ALA A 32 -20.17 7.28 11.09
N GLY A 33 -19.69 6.05 10.91
CA GLY A 33 -20.05 5.17 9.80
C GLY A 33 -19.28 5.42 8.52
N GLY A 34 -18.21 6.22 8.58
CA GLY A 34 -17.30 6.47 7.46
C GLY A 34 -16.49 5.24 7.08
N LYS A 35 -15.92 5.27 5.88
CA LYS A 35 -15.00 4.26 5.35
C LYS A 35 -13.63 4.90 5.18
N MET A 36 -12.55 4.11 5.20
CA MET A 36 -11.20 4.63 5.05
C MET A 36 -10.49 3.98 3.87
N PHE A 37 -9.93 4.81 3.01
CA PHE A 37 -9.04 4.44 1.92
C PHE A 37 -7.59 4.65 2.37
N LEU A 38 -6.76 3.62 2.24
CA LEU A 38 -5.32 3.70 2.50
C LEU A 38 -4.56 3.87 1.19
N ALA A 39 -3.73 4.89 1.11
CA ALA A 39 -2.69 5.04 0.09
C ALA A 39 -1.32 4.77 0.72
N MET A 40 -0.56 3.80 0.21
CA MET A 40 0.72 3.36 0.79
C MET A 40 1.81 3.34 -0.27
N ALA A 41 2.71 4.33 -0.22
CA ALA A 41 3.87 4.42 -1.10
C ALA A 41 5.10 3.67 -0.53
N GLY A 42 6.21 3.74 -1.25
CA GLY A 42 7.48 3.16 -0.83
C GLY A 42 7.48 1.63 -0.79
N ALA A 43 8.27 1.08 0.12
CA ALA A 43 8.47 -0.35 0.37
C ALA A 43 8.16 -0.69 1.84
N MET A 44 7.00 -0.30 2.31
CA MET A 44 6.57 -0.47 3.72
C MET A 44 6.34 -1.94 4.08
N SER A 45 6.11 -2.80 3.08
CA SER A 45 6.01 -4.25 3.29
C SER A 45 7.37 -4.86 3.65
N THR A 46 8.47 -4.38 3.06
CA THR A 46 9.83 -4.78 3.49
C THR A 46 10.14 -4.29 4.92
N ALA A 47 9.59 -3.14 5.33
CA ALA A 47 9.66 -2.67 6.72
C ALA A 47 8.68 -3.40 7.66
N GLU A 48 8.05 -4.46 7.22
CA GLU A 48 7.10 -5.29 7.98
C GLU A 48 5.91 -4.52 8.58
N LEU A 49 5.42 -3.48 7.88
CA LEU A 49 4.22 -2.77 8.32
C LEU A 49 2.99 -3.69 8.39
N GLY A 50 3.04 -4.84 7.72
CA GLY A 50 2.03 -5.89 7.79
C GLY A 50 1.63 -6.28 9.21
N LEU A 51 2.58 -6.33 10.16
CA LEU A 51 2.35 -6.61 11.58
C LEU A 51 1.24 -5.74 12.21
N SER A 52 1.13 -4.49 11.80
CA SER A 52 0.11 -3.55 12.30
C SER A 52 -1.06 -3.40 11.32
N LEU A 53 -0.77 -3.41 10.03
CA LEU A 53 -1.74 -3.14 8.97
C LEU A 53 -2.75 -4.29 8.81
N ALA A 54 -2.32 -5.54 8.98
CA ALA A 54 -3.20 -6.70 8.85
C ALA A 54 -4.38 -6.63 9.84
N GLU A 55 -4.13 -6.21 11.08
CA GLU A 55 -5.18 -6.09 12.08
C GLU A 55 -6.13 -4.90 11.79
N MET A 56 -5.60 -3.79 11.28
CA MET A 56 -6.41 -2.67 10.78
C MET A 56 -7.41 -3.11 9.70
N ILE A 57 -6.98 -3.99 8.81
CA ILE A 57 -7.82 -4.55 7.75
C ILE A 57 -8.87 -5.50 8.35
N ARG A 58 -8.46 -6.45 9.21
CA ARG A 58 -9.38 -7.43 9.82
C ARG A 58 -10.46 -6.78 10.67
N GLN A 59 -10.13 -5.72 11.39
CA GLN A 59 -11.07 -4.94 12.19
C GLN A 59 -11.85 -3.88 11.38
N GLU A 60 -11.82 -3.95 10.06
CA GLU A 60 -12.58 -3.05 9.17
C GLU A 60 -12.25 -1.55 9.40
N LYS A 61 -10.99 -1.25 9.73
CA LYS A 61 -10.51 0.13 9.84
C LYS A 61 -10.02 0.66 8.48
N ILE A 62 -9.81 -0.22 7.49
CA ILE A 62 -9.42 0.08 6.10
C ILE A 62 -10.35 -0.69 5.16
N HIS A 63 -10.77 -0.03 4.07
CA HIS A 63 -11.82 -0.54 3.19
C HIS A 63 -11.41 -0.65 1.71
N ALA A 64 -10.32 0.00 1.35
CA ALA A 64 -9.62 -0.16 0.06
C ALA A 64 -8.18 0.32 0.21
N ILE A 65 -7.30 -0.17 -0.63
CA ILE A 65 -5.87 0.17 -0.61
C ILE A 65 -5.43 0.56 -2.02
N CYS A 66 -4.64 1.64 -2.12
CA CYS A 66 -3.79 1.90 -3.28
C CYS A 66 -2.33 1.84 -2.84
N THR A 67 -1.52 1.10 -3.56
CA THR A 67 -0.14 0.88 -3.14
C THR A 67 0.81 0.73 -4.33
N THR A 68 2.11 0.77 -4.07
CA THR A 68 3.14 0.41 -5.05
C THR A 68 3.10 -1.08 -5.37
N GLY A 69 3.58 -1.46 -6.54
CA GLY A 69 3.80 -2.88 -6.86
C GLY A 69 4.77 -3.54 -5.89
N ALA A 70 5.80 -2.82 -5.45
CA ALA A 70 6.75 -3.28 -4.43
C ALA A 70 6.05 -3.70 -3.13
N ASN A 71 5.17 -2.87 -2.58
CA ASN A 71 4.41 -3.24 -1.37
C ASN A 71 3.54 -4.48 -1.58
N LEU A 72 2.94 -4.63 -2.76
CA LEU A 72 2.08 -5.78 -3.07
C LEU A 72 2.86 -7.09 -3.09
N GLU A 73 4.08 -7.09 -3.66
CA GLU A 73 4.90 -8.30 -3.80
C GLU A 73 5.74 -8.61 -2.55
N GLU A 74 6.28 -7.58 -1.89
CA GLU A 74 7.22 -7.72 -0.77
C GLU A 74 6.57 -8.31 0.49
N ASP A 75 5.26 -8.07 0.72
CA ASP A 75 4.53 -8.74 1.79
C ASP A 75 4.46 -10.26 1.56
N VAL A 76 4.28 -10.67 0.28
CA VAL A 76 4.29 -12.09 -0.10
C VAL A 76 5.72 -12.66 -0.06
N PHE A 77 6.72 -11.87 -0.44
CA PHE A 77 8.13 -12.28 -0.32
C PHE A 77 8.51 -12.52 1.14
N ASN A 78 8.14 -11.60 2.04
CA ASN A 78 8.35 -11.76 3.47
C ASN A 78 7.64 -13.00 4.02
N LEU A 79 6.41 -13.25 3.61
CA LEU A 79 5.63 -14.41 4.03
C LEU A 79 6.34 -15.74 3.73
N VAL A 80 7.05 -15.85 2.60
CA VAL A 80 7.65 -17.13 2.14
C VAL A 80 9.17 -17.21 2.31
N ALA A 81 9.84 -16.13 2.68
CA ALA A 81 11.31 -16.08 2.69
C ALA A 81 11.91 -15.32 3.89
N HIS A 82 11.12 -14.99 4.90
CA HIS A 82 11.54 -14.20 6.06
C HIS A 82 12.84 -14.70 6.72
N ASP A 83 13.01 -16.00 6.88
CA ASP A 83 14.17 -16.59 7.52
C ASP A 83 15.48 -16.41 6.72
N TYR A 84 15.37 -16.03 5.45
CA TYR A 84 16.50 -15.74 4.56
C TYR A 84 16.80 -14.24 4.45
N TYR A 85 15.93 -13.37 4.98
CA TYR A 85 16.16 -11.95 5.01
C TYR A 85 17.38 -11.62 5.86
N LYS A 86 18.14 -10.62 5.44
CA LYS A 86 19.33 -10.18 6.16
C LYS A 86 19.25 -8.70 6.46
N ARG A 87 19.31 -8.35 7.73
CA ARG A 87 19.44 -6.96 8.14
C ARG A 87 20.88 -6.49 8.10
N VAL A 88 21.14 -5.30 7.54
CA VAL A 88 22.44 -4.64 7.44
C VAL A 88 22.36 -3.29 8.19
N PRO A 89 22.61 -3.26 9.51
CA PRO A 89 22.39 -2.05 10.32
C PRO A 89 23.21 -0.84 9.88
N ASN A 90 24.41 -1.08 9.33
CA ASN A 90 25.32 -0.01 8.87
C ASN A 90 25.20 0.28 7.36
N TYR A 91 24.03 0.05 6.79
CA TYR A 91 23.78 0.14 5.35
C TYR A 91 24.21 1.45 4.68
N ARG A 92 24.18 2.57 5.42
CA ARG A 92 24.56 3.88 4.88
C ARG A 92 26.06 4.04 4.59
N ASN A 93 26.88 3.17 5.18
CA ASN A 93 28.34 3.22 5.08
C ASN A 93 28.91 1.99 4.36
N LEU A 94 28.07 1.22 3.66
CA LEU A 94 28.55 0.12 2.83
C LEU A 94 29.42 0.69 1.70
N SER A 95 30.56 0.04 1.46
CA SER A 95 31.40 0.29 0.29
C SER A 95 30.79 -0.33 -0.97
N ASP A 96 31.19 0.15 -2.13
CA ASP A 96 30.78 -0.40 -3.42
C ASP A 96 31.09 -1.91 -3.52
N ALA A 97 32.22 -2.35 -2.95
CA ALA A 97 32.61 -3.76 -2.94
C ALA A 97 31.65 -4.62 -2.08
N GLU A 98 31.18 -4.10 -0.95
CA GLU A 98 30.19 -4.79 -0.11
C GLU A 98 28.82 -4.87 -0.79
N GLU A 99 28.40 -3.82 -1.51
CA GLU A 99 27.16 -3.84 -2.32
C GLU A 99 27.27 -4.88 -3.46
N VAL A 100 28.42 -4.98 -4.13
CA VAL A 100 28.67 -6.01 -5.14
C VAL A 100 28.60 -7.40 -4.52
N ALA A 101 29.23 -7.60 -3.37
CA ALA A 101 29.20 -8.88 -2.67
C ALA A 101 27.77 -9.30 -2.28
N LEU A 102 26.92 -8.39 -1.82
CA LEU A 102 25.49 -8.67 -1.56
C LEU A 102 24.80 -9.18 -2.83
N ARG A 103 24.98 -8.50 -3.95
CA ARG A 103 24.41 -8.90 -5.25
C ARG A 103 24.92 -10.29 -5.68
N GLU A 104 26.20 -10.56 -5.56
CA GLU A 104 26.78 -11.86 -5.92
C GLU A 104 26.28 -13.01 -5.07
N HIS A 105 25.82 -12.71 -3.84
CA HIS A 105 25.15 -13.66 -2.97
C HIS A 105 23.62 -13.70 -3.16
N GLY A 106 23.09 -13.10 -4.21
CA GLY A 106 21.66 -13.10 -4.54
C GLY A 106 20.82 -12.31 -3.55
N MET A 107 21.38 -11.24 -2.96
CA MET A 107 20.70 -10.35 -2.02
C MET A 107 20.36 -9.01 -2.67
N ASN A 108 19.11 -8.63 -2.65
CA ASN A 108 18.62 -7.34 -3.15
C ASN A 108 18.30 -6.44 -1.97
N ARG A 109 19.05 -5.37 -1.80
CA ARG A 109 18.96 -4.51 -0.61
C ARG A 109 17.91 -3.40 -0.78
N VAL A 110 17.02 -3.29 0.19
CA VAL A 110 16.09 -2.18 0.37
C VAL A 110 16.39 -1.56 1.73
N THR A 111 16.99 -0.37 1.75
CA THR A 111 17.48 0.32 2.96
C THR A 111 18.44 -0.56 3.78
N ASP A 112 18.06 -1.01 4.96
CA ASP A 112 18.85 -1.87 5.83
C ASP A 112 18.49 -3.37 5.70
N THR A 113 17.57 -3.71 4.82
CA THR A 113 17.03 -5.06 4.68
C THR A 113 17.36 -5.64 3.31
N CYS A 114 17.90 -6.85 3.29
CA CYS A 114 18.20 -7.58 2.06
C CYS A 114 17.18 -8.69 1.83
N ILE A 115 16.57 -8.69 0.65
CA ILE A 115 15.60 -9.68 0.19
C ILE A 115 16.34 -10.71 -0.66
N PRO A 116 16.22 -12.02 -0.35
CA PRO A 116 16.87 -13.07 -1.13
C PRO A 116 16.17 -13.24 -2.49
N GLU A 117 16.95 -13.28 -3.55
CA GLU A 117 16.39 -13.40 -4.91
C GLU A 117 15.71 -14.76 -5.12
N GLU A 118 16.40 -15.85 -4.81
CA GLU A 118 15.91 -17.21 -5.12
C GLU A 118 14.74 -17.62 -4.22
N GLU A 119 14.86 -17.40 -2.92
CA GLU A 119 13.85 -17.85 -1.93
C GLU A 119 12.61 -16.97 -1.91
N ALA A 120 12.72 -15.70 -2.31
CA ALA A 120 11.59 -14.79 -2.41
C ALA A 120 11.13 -14.63 -3.86
N MET A 121 11.86 -13.87 -4.67
CA MET A 121 11.42 -13.42 -5.99
C MET A 121 11.20 -14.58 -6.95
N ARG A 122 12.21 -15.47 -7.10
CA ARG A 122 12.12 -16.59 -8.04
C ARG A 122 11.15 -17.67 -7.58
N ARG A 123 11.02 -17.88 -6.27
CA ARG A 123 10.00 -18.77 -5.71
C ARG A 123 8.60 -18.31 -6.07
N ILE A 124 8.29 -17.03 -5.89
CA ILE A 124 6.98 -16.47 -6.23
C ILE A 124 6.78 -16.42 -7.74
N GLU A 125 7.79 -16.02 -8.54
CA GLU A 125 7.73 -16.08 -10.01
C GLU A 125 7.25 -17.44 -10.51
N ARG A 126 7.86 -18.53 -10.04
CA ARG A 126 7.50 -19.90 -10.48
C ARG A 126 6.04 -20.27 -10.19
N GLN A 127 5.44 -19.67 -9.17
CA GLN A 127 4.05 -19.96 -8.84
C GLN A 127 3.08 -19.02 -9.56
N VAL A 128 3.39 -17.73 -9.61
CA VAL A 128 2.52 -16.73 -10.25
C VAL A 128 2.51 -16.92 -11.79
N LEU A 129 3.62 -17.37 -12.39
CA LEU A 129 3.68 -17.69 -13.82
C LEU A 129 2.61 -18.71 -14.21
N LYS A 130 2.38 -19.75 -13.39
CA LYS A 130 1.31 -20.73 -13.62
C LYS A 130 -0.08 -20.07 -13.67
N LEU A 131 -0.29 -19.04 -12.85
CA LEU A 131 -1.55 -18.30 -12.83
C LEU A 131 -1.69 -17.40 -14.07
N TRP A 132 -0.62 -16.72 -14.48
CA TRP A 132 -0.62 -15.92 -15.71
C TRP A 132 -0.87 -16.79 -16.94
N GLN A 133 -0.18 -17.93 -17.06
CA GLN A 133 -0.38 -18.90 -18.16
C GLN A 133 -1.80 -19.47 -18.19
N ARG A 134 -2.38 -19.75 -17.03
CA ARG A 134 -3.77 -20.21 -16.94
C ARG A 134 -4.74 -19.12 -17.38
N ALA A 135 -4.58 -17.88 -16.90
CA ALA A 135 -5.42 -16.76 -17.30
C ALA A 135 -5.32 -16.48 -18.80
N ASP A 136 -4.09 -16.51 -19.35
CA ASP A 136 -3.82 -16.36 -20.78
C ASP A 136 -4.55 -17.42 -21.62
N LYS A 137 -4.40 -18.69 -21.27
CA LYS A 137 -5.07 -19.82 -21.94
C LYS A 137 -6.60 -19.72 -21.86
N GLU A 138 -7.13 -19.22 -20.77
CA GLU A 138 -8.57 -19.04 -20.55
C GLU A 138 -9.12 -17.73 -21.14
N GLY A 139 -8.26 -16.86 -21.69
CA GLY A 139 -8.65 -15.54 -22.16
C GLY A 139 -9.14 -14.61 -21.05
N LYS A 140 -8.74 -14.86 -19.81
CA LYS A 140 -9.10 -14.06 -18.65
C LYS A 140 -8.08 -12.97 -18.38
N ARG A 141 -8.56 -11.89 -17.77
CA ARG A 141 -7.74 -10.72 -17.41
C ARG A 141 -7.98 -10.35 -15.95
N HIS A 142 -6.91 -10.11 -15.21
CA HIS A 142 -6.99 -9.80 -13.79
C HIS A 142 -6.17 -8.56 -13.43
N PHE A 143 -6.54 -7.91 -12.34
CA PHE A 143 -5.68 -6.90 -11.72
C PHE A 143 -4.49 -7.58 -11.02
N PRO A 144 -3.37 -6.87 -10.81
CA PRO A 144 -2.20 -7.43 -10.15
C PRO A 144 -2.51 -8.11 -8.81
N TYR A 145 -3.33 -7.47 -7.97
CA TYR A 145 -3.70 -8.00 -6.66
C TYR A 145 -4.55 -9.28 -6.73
N GLU A 146 -5.36 -9.46 -7.78
CA GLU A 146 -6.19 -10.65 -7.95
C GLU A 146 -5.33 -11.89 -8.17
N PHE A 147 -4.17 -11.76 -8.83
CA PHE A 147 -3.19 -12.84 -8.92
C PHE A 147 -2.56 -13.19 -7.57
N MET A 148 -2.30 -12.18 -6.72
CA MET A 148 -1.80 -12.43 -5.36
C MET A 148 -2.85 -13.14 -4.50
N TYR A 149 -4.10 -12.74 -4.60
CA TYR A 149 -5.21 -13.42 -3.91
C TYR A 149 -5.40 -14.85 -4.39
N GLU A 150 -5.31 -15.09 -5.69
CA GLU A 150 -5.38 -16.45 -6.23
C GLU A 150 -4.19 -17.31 -5.78
N LEU A 151 -3.00 -16.74 -5.74
CA LEU A 151 -1.80 -17.39 -5.23
C LEU A 151 -1.98 -17.88 -3.78
N ILE A 152 -2.60 -17.05 -2.93
CA ILE A 152 -2.91 -17.38 -1.53
C ILE A 152 -4.03 -18.41 -1.45
N ARG A 153 -5.16 -18.19 -2.15
CA ARG A 153 -6.36 -19.06 -2.08
C ARG A 153 -6.11 -20.46 -2.64
N SER A 154 -5.28 -20.56 -3.67
CA SER A 154 -4.90 -21.85 -4.27
C SER A 154 -4.02 -22.71 -3.36
N GLY A 155 -3.41 -22.12 -2.33
CA GLY A 155 -2.47 -22.79 -1.44
C GLY A 155 -1.09 -23.08 -2.07
N LEU A 156 -0.80 -22.56 -3.28
CA LEU A 156 0.45 -22.81 -4.02
C LEU A 156 1.72 -22.40 -3.27
N ILE A 157 1.60 -21.50 -2.31
CA ILE A 157 2.74 -21.01 -1.52
C ILE A 157 2.66 -21.36 -0.04
N LYS A 158 1.60 -22.07 0.38
CA LYS A 158 1.33 -22.32 1.81
C LYS A 158 2.46 -23.10 2.51
N GLU A 159 3.09 -24.04 1.81
CA GLU A 159 4.21 -24.83 2.34
C GLU A 159 5.47 -24.01 2.62
N TYR A 160 5.57 -22.81 2.05
CA TYR A 160 6.73 -21.90 2.18
C TYR A 160 6.55 -20.85 3.27
N PHE A 161 5.40 -20.78 3.95
CA PHE A 161 5.16 -19.74 4.96
C PHE A 161 6.17 -19.86 6.12
N GLN A 162 6.82 -18.74 6.42
CA GLN A 162 7.86 -18.62 7.46
C GLN A 162 7.47 -17.63 8.55
N ILE A 163 6.50 -16.75 8.29
CA ILE A 163 5.87 -15.90 9.29
C ILE A 163 4.42 -16.37 9.54
N ASP A 164 3.83 -15.93 10.65
CA ASP A 164 2.42 -16.19 10.92
C ASP A 164 1.56 -15.48 9.85
N PRO A 165 0.69 -16.17 9.13
CA PRO A 165 -0.21 -15.56 8.13
C PRO A 165 -1.04 -14.40 8.67
N LYS A 166 -1.27 -14.33 9.98
CA LYS A 166 -1.98 -13.21 10.59
C LYS A 166 -1.24 -11.88 10.47
N ASP A 167 0.08 -11.92 10.30
CA ASP A 167 0.96 -10.77 10.22
C ASP A 167 1.14 -10.23 8.78
N SER A 168 0.54 -10.92 7.78
CA SER A 168 0.51 -10.48 6.38
C SER A 168 -0.73 -9.63 6.09
N TRP A 169 -0.51 -8.41 5.61
CA TRP A 169 -1.61 -7.54 5.21
C TRP A 169 -2.30 -8.01 3.92
N ILE A 170 -1.56 -8.66 2.99
CA ILE A 170 -2.14 -9.24 1.78
C ILE A 170 -3.08 -10.39 2.12
N ILE A 171 -2.73 -11.23 3.09
CA ILE A 171 -3.63 -12.29 3.57
C ILE A 171 -4.88 -11.68 4.20
N ALA A 172 -4.73 -10.69 5.07
CA ALA A 172 -5.87 -9.99 5.66
C ALA A 172 -6.79 -9.34 4.59
N ALA A 173 -6.18 -8.71 3.58
CA ALA A 173 -6.90 -8.13 2.45
C ALA A 173 -7.62 -9.19 1.60
N CYS A 174 -6.97 -10.34 1.36
CA CYS A 174 -7.55 -11.49 0.66
C CYS A 174 -8.75 -12.10 1.42
N GLU A 175 -8.65 -12.24 2.75
CA GLU A 175 -9.73 -12.72 3.64
C GLU A 175 -10.96 -11.83 3.56
N ARG A 176 -10.76 -10.52 3.48
CA ARG A 176 -11.83 -9.51 3.37
C ARG A 176 -12.27 -9.21 1.93
N ASN A 177 -11.63 -9.82 0.94
CA ASN A 177 -11.80 -9.49 -0.47
C ASN A 177 -11.69 -7.98 -0.74
N LEU A 178 -10.72 -7.34 -0.09
CA LEU A 178 -10.51 -5.90 -0.13
C LEU A 178 -10.01 -5.49 -1.53
N PRO A 179 -10.53 -4.44 -2.17
CA PRO A 179 -9.98 -3.96 -3.43
C PRO A 179 -8.59 -3.32 -3.19
N VAL A 180 -7.62 -3.72 -4.00
CA VAL A 180 -6.26 -3.18 -3.99
C VAL A 180 -5.91 -2.65 -5.37
N PHE A 181 -5.45 -1.41 -5.44
CA PHE A 181 -5.04 -0.74 -6.67
C PHE A 181 -3.53 -0.57 -6.67
N THR A 182 -2.89 -0.90 -7.76
CA THR A 182 -1.44 -0.81 -7.94
C THR A 182 -1.12 -0.12 -9.27
N PRO A 183 -1.39 1.20 -9.38
CA PRO A 183 -1.04 1.93 -10.59
C PRO A 183 0.47 1.92 -10.79
N GLY A 184 0.91 1.76 -12.05
CA GLY A 184 2.35 1.62 -12.33
C GLY A 184 2.93 0.30 -11.79
N TRP A 185 2.14 -0.76 -11.77
CA TRP A 185 2.59 -2.08 -11.31
C TRP A 185 3.85 -2.59 -12.01
N GLU A 186 4.07 -2.16 -13.24
CA GLU A 186 5.29 -2.42 -14.00
C GLU A 186 6.57 -1.87 -13.35
N ASP A 187 6.45 -0.92 -12.42
CA ASP A 187 7.53 -0.47 -11.54
C ASP A 187 7.62 -1.36 -10.28
N SER A 188 7.82 -2.66 -10.51
CA SER A 188 8.02 -3.68 -9.47
C SER A 188 8.77 -4.89 -10.02
N THR A 189 9.27 -5.75 -9.12
CA THR A 189 9.98 -6.97 -9.52
C THR A 189 9.07 -7.92 -10.31
N LEU A 190 7.88 -8.22 -9.79
CA LEU A 190 6.94 -9.10 -10.49
C LEU A 190 6.39 -8.49 -11.78
N GLY A 191 6.23 -7.16 -11.82
CA GLY A 191 5.87 -6.44 -13.04
C GLY A 191 6.92 -6.61 -14.14
N ASN A 192 8.20 -6.43 -13.79
CA ASN A 192 9.32 -6.66 -14.70
C ASN A 192 9.44 -8.14 -15.11
N ILE A 193 9.26 -9.06 -14.18
CA ILE A 193 9.26 -10.51 -14.45
C ILE A 193 8.10 -10.88 -15.41
N PHE A 194 6.92 -10.30 -15.23
CA PHE A 194 5.80 -10.51 -16.15
C PHE A 194 6.14 -10.07 -17.57
N VAL A 195 6.72 -8.86 -17.74
CA VAL A 195 7.17 -8.37 -19.05
C VAL A 195 8.18 -9.34 -19.66
N ALA A 196 9.16 -9.80 -18.89
CA ALA A 196 10.17 -10.76 -19.38
C ALA A 196 9.54 -12.09 -19.84
N ASN A 197 8.55 -12.60 -19.10
CA ASN A 197 7.84 -13.83 -19.47
C ASN A 197 7.00 -13.68 -20.74
N VAL A 198 6.36 -12.53 -20.96
CA VAL A 198 5.68 -12.24 -22.24
C VAL A 198 6.68 -12.14 -23.37
N MET A 199 7.81 -11.47 -23.19
CA MET A 199 8.86 -11.35 -24.22
C MET A 199 9.51 -12.71 -24.59
N ARG A 200 9.53 -13.66 -23.65
CA ARG A 200 9.99 -15.04 -23.90
C ARG A 200 8.92 -15.94 -24.53
N GLY A 201 7.67 -15.46 -24.63
CA GLY A 201 6.54 -16.26 -25.13
C GLY A 201 5.95 -17.24 -24.12
N GLU A 202 6.32 -17.15 -22.85
CA GLU A 202 5.73 -17.95 -21.77
C GLU A 202 4.28 -17.56 -21.46
N VAL A 203 3.94 -16.31 -21.74
CA VAL A 203 2.60 -15.73 -21.72
C VAL A 203 2.39 -15.00 -23.05
N SER A 204 1.24 -15.15 -23.70
CA SER A 204 1.06 -14.68 -25.08
C SER A 204 0.73 -13.19 -25.18
N SER A 205 0.25 -12.56 -24.11
CA SER A 205 -0.27 -11.20 -24.16
C SER A 205 -0.01 -10.41 -22.87
N PHE A 206 0.45 -9.17 -23.02
CA PHE A 206 0.46 -8.20 -21.91
C PHE A 206 -0.93 -7.93 -21.33
N GLY A 207 -1.99 -8.14 -22.12
CA GLY A 207 -3.38 -7.93 -21.71
C GLY A 207 -3.88 -8.89 -20.63
N VAL A 208 -3.15 -9.93 -20.27
CA VAL A 208 -3.48 -10.82 -19.13
C VAL A 208 -3.57 -10.02 -17.83
N VAL A 209 -2.71 -9.02 -17.65
CA VAL A 209 -2.79 -8.09 -16.53
C VAL A 209 -3.52 -6.83 -16.98
N LYS A 210 -4.56 -6.43 -16.23
CA LYS A 210 -5.31 -5.20 -16.47
C LYS A 210 -4.44 -3.97 -16.19
N SER A 211 -4.58 -2.96 -17.04
CA SER A 211 -3.79 -1.72 -17.01
C SER A 211 -4.15 -0.79 -15.85
N GLY A 212 -3.30 0.21 -15.60
CA GLY A 212 -3.58 1.29 -14.64
C GLY A 212 -4.84 2.09 -15.00
N VAL A 213 -5.14 2.27 -16.28
CA VAL A 213 -6.38 2.96 -16.72
C VAL A 213 -7.63 2.13 -16.32
N GLU A 214 -7.58 0.81 -16.46
CA GLU A 214 -8.67 -0.06 -16.01
C GLU A 214 -8.79 -0.09 -14.47
N GLN A 215 -7.67 0.06 -13.76
CA GLN A 215 -7.69 0.21 -12.30
C GLN A 215 -8.39 1.51 -11.89
N MET A 216 -8.17 2.63 -12.63
CA MET A 216 -8.89 3.87 -12.37
C MET A 216 -10.39 3.72 -12.59
N ALA A 217 -10.81 3.04 -13.64
CA ALA A 217 -12.24 2.75 -13.87
C ALA A 217 -12.84 1.93 -12.71
N ALA A 218 -12.14 0.89 -12.24
CA ALA A 218 -12.59 0.11 -11.10
C ALA A 218 -12.63 0.91 -9.80
N LEU A 219 -11.69 1.85 -9.60
CA LEU A 219 -11.68 2.77 -8.47
C LEU A 219 -12.89 3.72 -8.50
N ILE A 220 -13.25 4.26 -9.66
CA ILE A 220 -14.45 5.09 -9.83
C ILE A 220 -15.70 4.32 -9.39
N GLU A 221 -15.87 3.10 -9.86
CA GLU A 221 -17.01 2.27 -9.50
C GLU A 221 -17.06 1.99 -7.98
N TRP A 222 -15.92 1.62 -7.38
CA TRP A 222 -15.83 1.41 -5.95
C TRP A 222 -16.15 2.68 -5.16
N TYR A 223 -15.60 3.83 -5.58
CA TYR A 223 -15.78 5.10 -4.89
C TYR A 223 -17.25 5.58 -4.95
N LYS A 224 -17.86 5.53 -6.13
CA LYS A 224 -19.28 5.89 -6.32
C LYS A 224 -20.19 4.99 -5.48
N ALA A 225 -19.98 3.66 -5.52
CA ALA A 225 -20.80 2.72 -4.75
C ALA A 225 -20.65 2.93 -3.24
N THR A 226 -19.45 3.27 -2.76
CA THR A 226 -19.19 3.50 -1.34
C THR A 226 -19.73 4.85 -0.88
N THR A 227 -19.49 5.92 -1.66
CA THR A 227 -19.92 7.29 -1.28
C THR A 227 -21.42 7.51 -1.40
N ALA A 228 -22.14 6.66 -2.11
CA ALA A 228 -23.60 6.64 -2.09
C ALA A 228 -24.17 6.36 -0.68
N LYS A 229 -23.41 5.68 0.17
CA LYS A 229 -23.86 5.23 1.50
C LYS A 229 -23.08 5.84 2.66
N SER A 230 -21.79 6.09 2.48
CA SER A 230 -20.86 6.48 3.55
C SER A 230 -19.90 7.57 3.09
N SER A 231 -19.38 8.38 4.00
CA SER A 231 -18.22 9.22 3.73
C SER A 231 -16.97 8.35 3.60
N VAL A 232 -16.02 8.73 2.75
CA VAL A 232 -14.74 8.03 2.60
C VAL A 232 -13.61 8.97 2.99
N GLY A 233 -12.80 8.55 3.97
CA GLY A 233 -11.57 9.22 4.36
C GLY A 233 -10.38 8.72 3.54
N PHE A 234 -9.34 9.56 3.45
CA PHE A 234 -8.10 9.28 2.74
C PHE A 234 -6.92 9.34 3.71
N PHE A 235 -6.28 8.21 3.95
CA PHE A 235 -5.08 8.11 4.77
C PHE A 235 -3.89 7.73 3.90
N GLN A 236 -2.86 8.56 3.89
CA GLN A 236 -1.73 8.44 2.97
C GLN A 236 -0.40 8.27 3.71
N ILE A 237 0.32 7.23 3.36
CA ILE A 237 1.70 6.96 3.79
C ILE A 237 2.63 7.29 2.60
N GLY A 238 3.52 8.27 2.81
CA GLY A 238 4.39 8.78 1.75
C GLY A 238 3.65 9.61 0.70
N GLY A 239 4.04 9.49 -0.56
CA GLY A 239 3.49 10.26 -1.67
C GLY A 239 3.53 9.49 -3.00
N GLY A 240 3.80 10.20 -4.09
CA GLY A 240 3.90 9.63 -5.43
C GLY A 240 2.62 9.01 -5.95
N ILE A 241 2.75 8.10 -6.91
CA ILE A 241 1.62 7.54 -7.65
C ILE A 241 0.59 6.84 -6.74
N ALA A 242 1.03 6.20 -5.66
CA ALA A 242 0.14 5.51 -4.72
C ALA A 242 -0.85 6.47 -4.03
N GLY A 243 -0.46 7.72 -3.82
CA GLY A 243 -1.33 8.76 -3.27
C GLY A 243 -2.12 9.52 -4.32
N ASP A 244 -1.46 9.91 -5.42
CA ASP A 244 -2.08 10.79 -6.40
C ASP A 244 -3.08 10.11 -7.31
N PHE A 245 -2.80 8.90 -7.69
CA PHE A 245 -3.72 8.12 -8.49
C PHE A 245 -5.11 8.05 -7.83
N PRO A 246 -5.26 7.57 -6.56
CA PRO A 246 -6.58 7.45 -5.99
C PRO A 246 -7.21 8.78 -5.58
N ILE A 247 -6.44 9.75 -5.12
CA ILE A 247 -7.03 11.03 -4.66
C ILE A 247 -7.69 11.80 -5.80
N CYS A 248 -7.26 11.56 -7.04
CA CYS A 248 -7.79 12.18 -8.25
C CYS A 248 -9.13 11.60 -8.71
N VAL A 249 -9.63 10.53 -8.10
CA VAL A 249 -10.93 9.95 -8.46
C VAL A 249 -12.08 10.97 -8.31
N VAL A 250 -12.01 11.84 -7.30
CA VAL A 250 -13.06 12.85 -7.05
C VAL A 250 -13.12 13.90 -8.16
N PRO A 251 -12.04 14.66 -8.48
CA PRO A 251 -12.10 15.60 -9.60
C PRO A 251 -12.39 14.91 -10.94
N LEU A 252 -11.95 13.69 -11.18
CA LEU A 252 -12.29 12.94 -12.37
C LEU A 252 -13.79 12.71 -12.50
N ILE A 253 -14.47 12.28 -11.42
CA ILE A 253 -15.93 12.08 -11.43
C ILE A 253 -16.65 13.43 -11.60
N GLU A 254 -16.26 14.45 -10.85
CA GLU A 254 -16.95 15.75 -10.84
C GLU A 254 -16.72 16.54 -12.13
N GLN A 255 -15.48 16.62 -12.62
CA GLN A 255 -15.10 17.50 -13.72
C GLN A 255 -15.14 16.83 -15.08
N ASP A 256 -14.66 15.58 -15.18
CA ASP A 256 -14.53 14.87 -16.47
C ASP A 256 -15.80 14.06 -16.77
N LEU A 257 -16.34 13.31 -15.80
CA LEU A 257 -17.62 12.60 -15.97
C LEU A 257 -18.84 13.53 -15.78
N ARG A 258 -18.65 14.70 -15.15
CA ARG A 258 -19.71 15.66 -14.84
C ARG A 258 -20.84 15.05 -13.98
N GLU A 259 -20.44 14.20 -13.05
CA GLU A 259 -21.36 13.55 -12.11
C GLU A 259 -21.17 14.10 -10.69
N PRO A 260 -22.25 14.19 -9.89
CA PRO A 260 -22.13 14.60 -8.50
C PRO A 260 -21.39 13.51 -7.71
N VAL A 261 -20.46 13.93 -6.84
CA VAL A 261 -19.68 13.02 -6.00
C VAL A 261 -19.38 13.67 -4.64
N ARG A 262 -19.38 12.87 -3.58
CA ARG A 262 -18.90 13.35 -2.28
C ARG A 262 -17.36 13.45 -2.32
N LYS A 263 -16.83 14.52 -1.76
CA LYS A 263 -15.37 14.68 -1.59
C LYS A 263 -14.86 13.80 -0.46
N TRP A 264 -13.53 13.67 -0.37
CA TRP A 264 -12.92 12.94 0.71
C TRP A 264 -13.28 13.57 2.06
N GLY A 265 -13.83 12.80 3.00
CA GLY A 265 -14.35 13.29 4.28
C GLY A 265 -13.33 13.34 5.42
N TYR A 266 -12.11 12.88 5.19
CA TYR A 266 -10.95 12.93 6.07
C TYR A 266 -9.70 12.89 5.21
N PHE A 267 -8.64 13.57 5.64
CA PHE A 267 -7.34 13.48 5.00
C PHE A 267 -6.23 13.47 6.05
N CYS A 268 -5.30 12.53 5.91
CA CYS A 268 -4.03 12.54 6.66
C CYS A 268 -2.91 12.04 5.76
N GLN A 269 -1.78 12.72 5.79
CA GLN A 269 -0.55 12.27 5.14
C GLN A 269 0.57 12.16 6.16
N ILE A 270 1.27 11.03 6.15
CA ILE A 270 2.56 10.85 6.84
C ILE A 270 3.65 10.94 5.77
N SER A 271 4.58 11.88 5.89
CA SER A 271 5.69 12.07 4.96
C SER A 271 6.86 12.76 5.64
N ASP A 272 8.07 12.34 5.32
CA ASP A 272 9.32 13.01 5.71
C ASP A 272 9.73 14.12 4.71
N SER A 273 8.97 14.30 3.63
CA SER A 273 9.21 15.34 2.65
C SER A 273 8.81 16.70 3.18
N THR A 274 9.76 17.63 3.23
CA THR A 274 9.45 19.03 3.57
C THR A 274 8.55 19.66 2.51
N THR A 275 7.65 20.55 2.94
CA THR A 275 6.88 21.41 2.04
C THR A 275 7.86 22.19 1.17
N SER A 276 7.90 21.91 -0.12
CA SER A 276 8.97 22.36 -0.98
C SER A 276 8.47 22.71 -2.37
N TYR A 277 9.24 23.51 -2.99
CA TYR A 277 9.16 24.00 -4.33
C TYR A 277 9.65 22.91 -5.29
N GLY A 278 8.74 22.12 -5.84
CA GLY A 278 9.04 21.02 -6.75
C GLY A 278 9.15 19.63 -6.09
N SER A 279 8.96 19.54 -4.77
CA SER A 279 8.71 18.25 -4.13
C SER A 279 7.23 17.95 -4.14
N TYR A 280 6.86 16.95 -4.89
CA TYR A 280 5.50 16.53 -5.11
C TYR A 280 4.78 16.09 -3.81
N SER A 281 5.44 15.36 -2.95
CA SER A 281 4.89 14.86 -1.70
C SER A 281 4.75 15.92 -0.60
N GLY A 282 5.29 17.13 -0.78
CA GLY A 282 5.31 18.21 0.20
C GLY A 282 4.17 19.23 0.06
N ALA A 283 3.22 19.02 -0.84
CA ALA A 283 2.10 19.94 -1.02
C ALA A 283 1.17 19.96 0.20
N VAL A 284 0.88 21.15 0.72
CA VAL A 284 -0.04 21.30 1.86
C VAL A 284 -1.46 20.83 1.50
N PRO A 285 -2.21 20.26 2.45
CA PRO A 285 -3.54 19.72 2.17
C PRO A 285 -4.54 20.74 1.64
N ASN A 286 -4.32 22.03 1.92
CA ASN A 286 -5.19 23.11 1.44
C ASN A 286 -5.24 23.20 -0.10
N GLU A 287 -4.16 22.87 -0.79
CA GLU A 287 -4.15 22.82 -2.25
C GLU A 287 -5.18 21.83 -2.81
N LYS A 288 -5.50 20.76 -2.08
CA LYS A 288 -6.46 19.75 -2.47
C LYS A 288 -7.89 20.30 -2.58
N ILE A 289 -8.16 21.45 -1.91
CA ILE A 289 -9.44 22.17 -2.03
C ILE A 289 -9.56 22.79 -3.43
N THR A 290 -8.50 23.40 -3.95
CA THR A 290 -8.50 24.02 -5.28
C THR A 290 -8.70 23.01 -6.41
N TRP A 291 -8.32 21.76 -6.17
CA TRP A 291 -8.53 20.64 -7.08
C TRP A 291 -9.88 19.92 -6.88
N GLY A 292 -10.74 20.43 -6.00
CA GLY A 292 -12.04 19.80 -5.72
C GLY A 292 -11.97 18.46 -4.96
N LYS A 293 -10.82 18.12 -4.36
CA LYS A 293 -10.61 16.84 -3.66
C LYS A 293 -11.17 16.84 -2.24
N LEU A 294 -11.08 17.97 -1.53
CA LEU A 294 -11.53 18.15 -0.15
C LEU A 294 -12.52 19.33 -0.04
N GLU A 295 -13.41 19.24 0.95
CA GLU A 295 -14.21 20.39 1.38
C GLU A 295 -13.44 21.30 2.34
N ILE A 296 -13.96 22.50 2.55
CA ILE A 296 -13.32 23.50 3.43
C ILE A 296 -13.26 23.05 4.89
N ASP A 297 -14.22 22.27 5.32
CA ASP A 297 -14.37 21.74 6.68
C ASP A 297 -13.83 20.31 6.86
N THR A 298 -13.32 19.68 5.81
CA THR A 298 -12.70 18.35 5.89
C THR A 298 -11.55 18.36 6.90
N PRO A 299 -11.57 17.50 7.94
CA PRO A 299 -10.44 17.29 8.82
C PRO A 299 -9.21 16.84 8.03
N ARG A 300 -8.08 17.58 8.15
CA ARG A 300 -6.90 17.33 7.34
C ARG A 300 -5.61 17.55 8.14
N PHE A 301 -4.71 16.60 8.02
CA PHE A 301 -3.49 16.51 8.81
C PHE A 301 -2.28 16.20 7.91
N VAL A 302 -1.12 16.77 8.28
CA VAL A 302 0.19 16.37 7.75
C VAL A 302 1.07 16.03 8.94
N ILE A 303 1.61 14.83 8.94
CA ILE A 303 2.55 14.35 9.95
C ILE A 303 3.93 14.29 9.27
N GLU A 304 4.81 15.19 9.66
CA GLU A 304 6.17 15.26 9.13
C GLU A 304 7.06 14.26 9.88
N SER A 305 7.10 13.04 9.39
CA SER A 305 7.87 11.95 10.02
C SER A 305 8.05 10.75 9.10
N ASP A 306 8.97 9.87 9.50
CA ASP A 306 9.14 8.55 8.93
C ASP A 306 7.91 7.67 9.25
N ALA A 307 7.32 7.11 8.20
CA ALA A 307 6.11 6.29 8.31
C ALA A 307 6.38 4.94 9.01
N SER A 308 7.59 4.39 8.94
CA SER A 308 7.95 3.15 9.64
C SER A 308 7.90 3.30 11.17
N ILE A 309 8.00 4.54 11.67
CA ILE A 309 7.89 4.87 13.10
C ILE A 309 6.44 5.21 13.46
N ILE A 310 5.81 6.10 12.68
CA ILE A 310 4.54 6.72 13.07
C ILE A 310 3.33 5.87 12.70
N ALA A 311 3.35 5.16 11.56
CA ALA A 311 2.19 4.38 11.14
C ALA A 311 1.83 3.27 12.15
N PRO A 312 2.78 2.47 12.70
CA PRO A 312 2.47 1.50 13.75
C PRO A 312 1.88 2.13 15.01
N LEU A 313 2.38 3.29 15.45
CA LEU A 313 1.84 4.00 16.60
C LEU A 313 0.41 4.48 16.37
N MET A 314 0.11 5.03 15.20
CA MET A 314 -1.24 5.44 14.83
C MET A 314 -2.18 4.24 14.74
N PHE A 315 -1.76 3.15 14.12
CA PHE A 315 -2.58 1.95 13.99
C PHE A 315 -2.89 1.35 15.35
N ALA A 316 -1.91 1.23 16.24
CA ALA A 316 -2.12 0.78 17.61
C ALA A 316 -3.10 1.70 18.37
N HIS A 317 -2.99 3.03 18.19
CA HIS A 317 -3.91 3.99 18.80
C HIS A 317 -5.35 3.79 18.28
N ILE A 318 -5.54 3.67 16.96
CA ILE A 318 -6.85 3.48 16.32
C ILE A 318 -7.48 2.14 16.74
N LEU A 319 -6.66 1.10 16.91
CA LEU A 319 -7.07 -0.22 17.39
C LEU A 319 -7.38 -0.25 18.90
N GLY A 320 -7.02 0.79 19.65
CA GLY A 320 -7.24 0.88 21.09
C GLY A 320 -6.23 0.11 21.95
N GLN A 321 -5.09 -0.23 21.37
CA GLN A 321 -4.02 -1.00 22.02
C GLN A 321 -3.22 -0.17 23.03
#